data_e95ca2879dea06919cf29c3ee1070ad3
#
_entry.id   e95ca2879dea06919cf29c3ee1070ad3
#
_cell.length_a   1.000
_cell.length_b   1.000
_cell.length_c   1.000
_cell.angle_alpha   90.00
_cell.angle_beta   90.00
_cell.angle_gamma   90.00
#
_symmetry.space_group_name_H-M   'P 1'
#
loop_
_entity.id
_entity.type
_entity.pdbx_description
1 polymer ?
#
loop_
_entity_poly.entity_id
_entity_poly.type
_entity_poly.pdbx_seq_one_letter_code
_entity_poly.pdbx_strand_id
1 'polypeptide(L)'
;MNTAKLQDATQRGVGRAARHLGAWCSLFRPICPVDALNPMNQILQLPAAFLAASGRSQSPVGYGQVLWQGLFDAGYTKPGDFLQRPETAPGAGDGGIWFIAAQQPLLPVLCVRVSARIEIHRPILSATAGIGGNGGAAVAGTVVIFSGWPAAIVQAEGRGSDPTNLPTDIAPGSWTVLLPAFGNVQLRTNDQIHDDRGRTAIIAAAELTDLGWRLIAREITT
;
A
#
# COMPACT_ATOMS: atom_id res chain seq x y z
N MET A 1 12.13 33.54 -13.03
CA MET A 1 12.75 32.23 -13.12
C MET A 1 11.65 31.20 -13.43
N ASN A 2 11.81 30.36 -14.44
CA ASN A 2 10.75 29.43 -14.85
C ASN A 2 10.73 28.22 -13.90
N THR A 3 9.69 28.09 -13.10
CA THR A 3 9.50 27.03 -12.09
C THR A 3 9.65 25.61 -12.69
N ALA A 4 9.17 25.40 -13.91
CA ALA A 4 9.30 24.11 -14.61
C ALA A 4 10.75 23.74 -14.90
N LYS A 5 11.60 24.72 -15.30
CA LYS A 5 13.05 24.49 -15.52
C LYS A 5 13.78 24.16 -14.22
N LEU A 6 13.38 24.82 -13.12
CA LEU A 6 13.95 24.53 -11.80
C LEU A 6 13.59 23.12 -11.35
N GLN A 7 12.33 22.74 -11.48
CA GLN A 7 11.84 21.39 -11.14
C GLN A 7 12.58 20.32 -11.94
N ASP A 8 12.70 20.48 -13.25
CA ASP A 8 13.40 19.55 -14.14
C ASP A 8 14.90 19.43 -13.76
N ALA A 9 15.55 20.55 -13.44
CA ALA A 9 16.94 20.54 -12.97
C ALA A 9 17.10 19.81 -11.63
N THR A 10 16.15 20.00 -10.71
CA THR A 10 16.13 19.33 -9.40
C THR A 10 15.92 17.83 -9.57
N GLN A 11 14.94 17.41 -10.37
CA GLN A 11 14.67 15.98 -10.63
C GLN A 11 15.88 15.28 -11.25
N ARG A 12 16.51 15.89 -12.25
CA ARG A 12 17.75 15.37 -12.83
C ARG A 12 18.90 15.30 -11.82
N GLY A 13 19.02 16.28 -10.92
CA GLY A 13 20.01 16.28 -9.85
C GLY A 13 19.79 15.14 -8.88
N VAL A 14 18.56 14.93 -8.44
CA VAL A 14 18.17 13.81 -7.58
C VAL A 14 18.39 12.47 -8.28
N GLY A 15 18.05 12.35 -9.57
CA GLY A 15 18.31 11.15 -10.36
C GLY A 15 19.79 10.81 -10.47
N ARG A 16 20.67 11.83 -10.59
CA ARG A 16 22.12 11.62 -10.55
C ARG A 16 22.60 11.12 -9.19
N ALA A 17 22.12 11.72 -8.09
CA ALA A 17 22.44 11.25 -6.75
C ALA A 17 21.99 9.81 -6.52
N ALA A 18 20.82 9.45 -7.00
CA ALA A 18 20.29 8.09 -6.91
C ALA A 18 21.17 7.03 -7.60
N ARG A 19 21.89 7.39 -8.66
CA ARG A 19 22.86 6.47 -9.32
C ARG A 19 24.02 6.07 -8.42
N HIS A 20 24.39 6.91 -7.47
CA HIS A 20 25.49 6.66 -6.55
C HIS A 20 25.04 6.08 -5.21
N LEU A 21 23.82 6.43 -4.76
CA LEU A 21 23.32 6.07 -3.46
C LEU A 21 22.32 4.92 -3.49
N GLY A 22 21.74 4.64 -4.64
CA GLY A 22 20.64 3.70 -4.80
C GLY A 22 21.02 2.42 -5.54
N ALA A 23 19.99 1.61 -5.75
CA ALA A 23 20.04 0.41 -6.57
C ALA A 23 19.10 0.55 -7.78
N TRP A 24 19.33 -0.25 -8.82
CA TRP A 24 18.42 -0.33 -9.96
C TRP A 24 17.10 -0.96 -9.53
N CYS A 25 16.01 -0.24 -9.76
CA CYS A 25 14.65 -0.66 -9.47
C CYS A 25 13.83 -0.75 -10.75
N SER A 26 12.99 -1.77 -10.86
CA SER A 26 12.00 -1.87 -11.93
C SER A 26 10.79 -1.00 -11.58
N LEU A 27 10.37 -0.16 -12.53
CA LEU A 27 9.18 0.69 -12.42
C LEU A 27 8.00 0.01 -13.09
N PHE A 28 6.93 -0.19 -12.32
CA PHE A 28 5.67 -0.76 -12.80
C PHE A 28 4.56 0.27 -12.74
N ARG A 29 3.75 0.32 -13.80
CA ARG A 29 2.53 1.13 -13.89
C ARG A 29 1.36 0.23 -14.22
N PRO A 30 0.55 -0.13 -13.24
CA PRO A 30 -0.59 -1.01 -13.45
C PRO A 30 -1.59 -0.43 -14.47
N ILE A 31 -2.12 -1.29 -15.32
CA ILE A 31 -3.18 -0.96 -16.29
C ILE A 31 -4.52 -1.60 -15.92
N CYS A 32 -4.53 -2.57 -15.02
CA CYS A 32 -5.72 -3.25 -14.51
C CYS A 32 -5.56 -3.55 -13.01
N PRO A 33 -6.64 -3.83 -12.28
CA PRO A 33 -6.59 -4.08 -10.82
C PRO A 33 -6.10 -5.50 -10.46
N VAL A 34 -5.44 -6.18 -11.40
CA VAL A 34 -4.91 -7.53 -11.23
C VAL A 34 -3.40 -7.52 -11.44
N ASP A 35 -2.69 -8.13 -10.50
CA ASP A 35 -1.23 -8.30 -10.52
C ASP A 35 -0.48 -7.03 -10.97
N ALA A 36 -0.45 -6.05 -10.08
CA ALA A 36 0.17 -4.75 -10.35
C ALA A 36 1.65 -4.87 -10.81
N LEU A 37 2.35 -5.91 -10.37
CA LEU A 37 3.75 -6.16 -10.69
C LEU A 37 3.95 -7.15 -11.85
N ASN A 38 2.90 -7.37 -12.65
CA ASN A 38 3.03 -8.16 -13.87
C ASN A 38 4.13 -7.58 -14.77
N PRO A 39 5.00 -8.39 -15.37
CA PRO A 39 6.04 -7.91 -16.28
C PRO A 39 5.53 -7.00 -17.41
N MET A 40 4.29 -7.18 -17.87
CA MET A 40 3.67 -6.31 -18.87
C MET A 40 3.42 -4.87 -18.37
N ASN A 41 3.37 -4.67 -17.06
CA ASN A 41 3.23 -3.36 -16.45
C ASN A 41 4.58 -2.66 -16.24
N GLN A 42 5.70 -3.35 -16.50
CA GLN A 42 7.02 -2.76 -16.36
C GLN A 42 7.28 -1.74 -17.48
N ILE A 43 7.60 -0.51 -17.10
CA ILE A 43 7.85 0.58 -18.03
C ILE A 43 9.36 0.69 -18.33
N LEU A 44 10.16 0.73 -17.26
CA LEU A 44 11.62 0.92 -17.35
C LEU A 44 12.29 0.50 -16.04
N GLN A 45 13.61 0.56 -16.04
CA GLN A 45 14.41 0.48 -14.81
C GLN A 45 15.07 1.83 -14.53
N LEU A 46 15.11 2.23 -13.28
CA LEU A 46 15.75 3.47 -12.86
C LEU A 46 16.49 3.27 -11.53
N PRO A 47 17.58 4.01 -11.29
CA PRO A 47 18.25 3.99 -10.01
C PRO A 47 17.40 4.71 -8.97
N ALA A 48 17.16 4.07 -7.81
CA ALA A 48 16.40 4.63 -6.72
C ALA A 48 17.04 4.32 -5.37
N ALA A 49 17.01 5.30 -4.47
CA ALA A 49 17.34 5.14 -3.07
C ALA A 49 16.13 5.52 -2.22
N PHE A 50 15.96 4.81 -1.12
CA PHE A 50 14.85 5.04 -0.21
C PHE A 50 15.39 5.38 1.18
N LEU A 51 14.97 6.52 1.72
CA LEU A 51 15.33 6.98 3.04
C LEU A 51 14.08 6.92 3.92
N ALA A 52 14.25 6.48 5.16
CA ALA A 52 13.15 6.54 6.12
C ALA A 52 12.68 7.99 6.28
N ALA A 53 11.37 8.22 6.17
CA ALA A 53 10.77 9.54 6.34
C ALA A 53 10.72 9.94 7.83
N SER A 54 11.86 9.89 8.53
CA SER A 54 11.96 10.36 9.90
C SER A 54 12.30 11.85 9.87
N GLY A 55 11.38 12.67 10.38
CA GLY A 55 11.70 14.08 10.62
C GLY A 55 12.86 14.20 11.60
N ARG A 56 13.75 15.14 11.36
CA ARG A 56 14.80 15.76 12.20
C ARG A 56 15.40 14.98 13.39
N SER A 57 14.99 13.74 13.67
CA SER A 57 15.46 12.96 14.79
C SER A 57 16.40 11.85 14.33
N GLN A 58 17.55 11.75 14.98
CA GLN A 58 18.49 10.62 14.88
C GLN A 58 17.92 9.35 15.54
N SER A 59 16.61 9.32 15.83
CA SER A 59 15.98 8.14 16.39
C SER A 59 16.02 6.99 15.38
N PRO A 60 16.33 5.78 15.83
CA PRO A 60 16.24 4.58 14.98
C PRO A 60 14.86 4.51 14.34
N VAL A 61 14.81 4.03 13.10
CA VAL A 61 13.55 3.76 12.41
C VAL A 61 12.72 2.83 13.30
N GLY A 62 11.53 3.31 13.69
CA GLY A 62 10.62 2.49 14.50
C GLY A 62 10.14 1.26 13.74
N TYR A 63 9.82 0.20 14.48
CA TYR A 63 9.19 -0.97 13.88
C TYR A 63 7.89 -0.56 13.19
N GLY A 64 7.64 -1.09 11.98
CA GLY A 64 6.43 -0.80 11.22
C GLY A 64 6.43 0.52 10.46
N GLN A 65 7.57 1.20 10.31
CA GLN A 65 7.63 2.39 9.48
C GLN A 65 7.37 2.04 8.02
N VAL A 66 6.32 2.62 7.45
CA VAL A 66 5.90 2.38 6.07
C VAL A 66 6.19 3.54 5.13
N LEU A 67 6.35 4.78 5.67
CA LEU A 67 6.59 5.99 4.89
C LEU A 67 8.08 6.20 4.65
N TRP A 68 8.45 6.40 3.38
CA TRP A 68 9.82 6.57 2.92
C TRP A 68 9.93 7.76 1.97
N GLN A 69 11.06 8.39 1.94
CA GLN A 69 11.41 9.38 0.93
C GLN A 69 12.16 8.68 -0.19
N GLY A 70 11.61 8.75 -1.41
CA GLY A 70 12.24 8.22 -2.61
C GLY A 70 13.14 9.26 -3.26
N LEU A 71 14.38 8.88 -3.52
CA LEU A 71 15.36 9.65 -4.32
C LEU A 71 15.53 8.93 -5.66
N PHE A 72 14.96 9.47 -6.70
CA PHE A 72 15.05 9.00 -8.10
C PHE A 72 14.62 10.11 -9.05
N ASP A 73 14.80 9.92 -10.34
CA ASP A 73 14.30 10.87 -11.32
C ASP A 73 12.76 10.76 -11.42
N ALA A 74 12.11 11.73 -10.81
CA ALA A 74 10.66 11.78 -10.71
C ALA A 74 9.97 12.14 -12.04
N GLY A 75 10.71 12.54 -13.07
CA GLY A 75 10.17 12.81 -14.40
C GLY A 75 9.56 11.60 -15.09
N TYR A 76 9.96 10.39 -14.69
CA TYR A 76 9.47 9.13 -15.27
C TYR A 76 8.32 8.50 -14.49
N THR A 77 8.02 9.00 -13.30
CA THR A 77 7.13 8.37 -12.34
C THR A 77 5.88 9.22 -12.07
N LYS A 78 4.86 8.61 -11.53
CA LYS A 78 3.64 9.27 -11.04
C LYS A 78 3.07 8.58 -9.80
N PRO A 79 2.21 9.24 -9.02
CA PRO A 79 1.47 8.58 -7.95
C PRO A 79 0.72 7.35 -8.46
N GLY A 80 0.77 6.25 -7.70
CA GLY A 80 0.21 4.96 -8.07
C GLY A 80 1.17 4.00 -8.78
N ASP A 81 2.34 4.46 -9.22
CA ASP A 81 3.39 3.58 -9.76
C ASP A 81 4.06 2.79 -8.62
N PHE A 82 4.61 1.62 -8.97
CA PHE A 82 5.38 0.77 -8.05
C PHE A 82 6.84 0.71 -8.47
N LEU A 83 7.74 0.75 -7.49
CA LEU A 83 9.16 0.53 -7.64
C LEU A 83 9.55 -0.75 -6.93
N GLN A 84 10.10 -1.70 -7.67
CA GLN A 84 10.62 -2.95 -7.13
C GLN A 84 12.14 -2.96 -7.20
N ARG A 85 12.78 -3.04 -6.03
CA ARG A 85 14.21 -3.30 -5.91
C ARG A 85 14.42 -4.81 -5.79
N PRO A 86 15.18 -5.44 -6.69
CA PRO A 86 15.54 -6.83 -6.55
C PRO A 86 16.46 -7.00 -5.34
N GLU A 87 16.48 -8.19 -4.75
CA GLU A 87 17.52 -8.56 -3.79
C GLU A 87 18.88 -8.66 -4.49
N THR A 88 19.93 -8.24 -3.80
CA THR A 88 21.31 -8.35 -4.31
C THR A 88 21.73 -9.81 -4.45
N ALA A 89 21.25 -10.66 -3.52
CA ALA A 89 21.37 -12.11 -3.57
C ALA A 89 20.10 -12.73 -2.97
N PRO A 90 19.71 -13.95 -3.35
CA PRO A 90 18.56 -14.63 -2.77
C PRO A 90 18.66 -14.70 -1.24
N GLY A 91 17.66 -14.16 -0.55
CA GLY A 91 17.63 -14.13 0.92
C GLY A 91 18.46 -13.02 1.58
N ALA A 92 19.02 -12.09 0.83
CA ALA A 92 19.76 -10.95 1.38
C ALA A 92 18.85 -9.99 2.17
N GLY A 93 17.54 -10.02 1.92
CA GLY A 93 16.55 -9.17 2.61
C GLY A 93 16.65 -7.68 2.28
N ASP A 94 17.51 -7.30 1.35
CA ASP A 94 17.73 -5.91 0.93
C ASP A 94 16.82 -5.48 -0.22
N GLY A 95 16.03 -6.40 -0.77
CA GLY A 95 14.98 -6.14 -1.75
C GLY A 95 13.76 -5.43 -1.15
N GLY A 96 12.84 -5.05 -1.99
CA GLY A 96 11.60 -4.46 -1.53
C GLY A 96 10.75 -3.86 -2.64
N ILE A 97 9.50 -3.59 -2.29
CA ILE A 97 8.55 -2.94 -3.17
C ILE A 97 8.07 -1.67 -2.47
N TRP A 98 7.98 -0.59 -3.22
CA TRP A 98 7.42 0.67 -2.76
C TRP A 98 6.40 1.16 -3.78
N PHE A 99 5.31 1.73 -3.33
CA PHE A 99 4.46 2.51 -4.22
C PHE A 99 4.64 4.01 -3.96
N ILE A 100 4.45 4.79 -5.01
CA ILE A 100 4.53 6.24 -4.96
C ILE A 100 3.18 6.78 -4.50
N ALA A 101 3.17 7.37 -3.30
CA ALA A 101 1.96 7.94 -2.72
C ALA A 101 1.75 9.39 -3.16
N ALA A 102 2.81 10.21 -3.15
CA ALA A 102 2.72 11.59 -3.58
C ALA A 102 4.00 12.07 -4.25
N GLN A 103 3.82 12.99 -5.17
CA GLN A 103 4.88 13.61 -5.93
C GLN A 103 4.60 15.12 -6.02
N GLN A 104 5.32 15.88 -5.20
CA GLN A 104 5.16 17.33 -5.14
C GLN A 104 6.39 18.01 -5.78
N PRO A 105 6.21 19.18 -6.43
CA PRO A 105 7.31 19.94 -6.97
C PRO A 105 8.36 20.28 -5.90
N LEU A 106 9.63 20.09 -6.21
CA LEU A 106 10.79 20.43 -5.36
C LEU A 106 10.90 19.69 -4.01
N LEU A 107 9.97 18.77 -3.71
CA LEU A 107 10.03 17.95 -2.51
C LEU A 107 10.45 16.51 -2.87
N PRO A 108 11.06 15.77 -1.92
CA PRO A 108 11.30 14.35 -2.08
C PRO A 108 9.99 13.61 -2.35
N VAL A 109 10.04 12.58 -3.20
CA VAL A 109 8.86 11.76 -3.51
C VAL A 109 8.48 10.95 -2.29
N LEU A 110 7.20 11.01 -1.90
CA LEU A 110 6.69 10.20 -0.81
C LEU A 110 6.36 8.80 -1.32
N CYS A 111 7.03 7.81 -0.74
CA CYS A 111 6.84 6.40 -1.06
C CYS A 111 6.32 5.64 0.16
N VAL A 112 5.59 4.58 -0.08
CA VAL A 112 5.11 3.66 0.95
C VAL A 112 5.71 2.29 0.69
N ARG A 113 6.39 1.71 1.69
CA ARG A 113 6.95 0.36 1.59
C ARG A 113 5.83 -0.68 1.70
N VAL A 114 5.77 -1.54 0.72
CA VAL A 114 4.84 -2.68 0.67
C VAL A 114 5.29 -3.75 1.66
N SER A 115 4.34 -4.32 2.39
CA SER A 115 4.59 -5.41 3.35
C SER A 115 3.87 -6.72 2.99
N ALA A 116 2.86 -6.66 2.10
CA ALA A 116 2.08 -7.82 1.70
C ALA A 116 1.50 -7.64 0.29
N ARG A 117 1.13 -8.74 -0.36
CA ARG A 117 0.23 -8.74 -1.50
C ARG A 117 -1.16 -9.11 -1.01
N ILE A 118 -2.17 -8.39 -1.49
CA ILE A 118 -3.54 -8.57 -1.04
C ILE A 118 -4.48 -8.87 -2.20
N GLU A 119 -5.56 -9.55 -1.87
CA GLU A 119 -6.76 -9.63 -2.69
C GLU A 119 -7.90 -8.94 -1.95
N ILE A 120 -8.73 -8.18 -2.67
CA ILE A 120 -9.90 -7.54 -2.09
C ILE A 120 -11.14 -8.10 -2.78
N HIS A 121 -12.00 -8.69 -1.97
CA HIS A 121 -13.24 -9.34 -2.39
C HIS A 121 -14.43 -8.56 -1.87
N ARG A 122 -15.42 -8.31 -2.73
CA ARG A 122 -16.68 -7.69 -2.34
C ARG A 122 -17.78 -8.74 -2.30
N PRO A 123 -18.43 -8.92 -1.13
CA PRO A 123 -19.59 -9.81 -1.04
C PRO A 123 -20.76 -9.25 -1.85
N ILE A 124 -21.38 -10.11 -2.67
CA ILE A 124 -22.65 -9.83 -3.34
C ILE A 124 -23.75 -10.29 -2.39
N LEU A 125 -24.57 -9.36 -1.92
CA LEU A 125 -25.72 -9.71 -1.11
C LEU A 125 -26.88 -10.17 -2.00
N SER A 126 -27.51 -11.28 -1.66
CA SER A 126 -28.71 -11.73 -2.35
C SER A 126 -29.89 -10.83 -2.02
N ALA A 127 -30.55 -10.33 -3.07
CA ALA A 127 -31.84 -9.63 -2.91
C ALA A 127 -32.97 -10.55 -2.39
N THR A 128 -32.79 -11.86 -2.49
CA THR A 128 -33.72 -12.90 -2.01
C THR A 128 -33.35 -13.38 -0.61
N ALA A 129 -32.60 -12.63 0.14
CA ALA A 129 -32.35 -12.90 1.56
C ALA A 129 -33.67 -12.82 2.33
N GLY A 130 -34.48 -13.79 2.06
CA GLY A 130 -35.74 -13.92 2.69
C GLY A 130 -35.71 -14.95 3.69
N ILE A 131 -35.99 -15.44 4.49
CA ILE A 131 -36.62 -16.58 5.15
C ILE A 131 -35.60 -17.50 5.85
N GLY A 132 -34.48 -16.95 6.27
CA GLY A 132 -33.85 -17.50 7.47
C GLY A 132 -34.40 -16.74 8.68
N GLY A 133 -34.84 -17.42 9.72
CA GLY A 133 -35.56 -16.86 10.86
C GLY A 133 -34.91 -15.70 11.64
N ASN A 134 -33.82 -15.11 11.13
CA ASN A 134 -33.11 -13.97 11.73
C ASN A 134 -32.87 -12.80 10.74
N GLY A 135 -33.51 -12.76 9.58
CA GLY A 135 -33.49 -11.58 8.69
C GLY A 135 -32.09 -11.15 8.16
N GLY A 136 -31.10 -12.04 8.16
CA GLY A 136 -29.75 -11.74 7.67
C GLY A 136 -29.67 -11.81 6.15
N ALA A 137 -28.96 -10.89 5.52
CA ALA A 137 -28.65 -10.95 4.11
C ALA A 137 -27.69 -12.14 3.85
N ALA A 138 -28.09 -13.05 2.95
CA ALA A 138 -27.21 -14.14 2.53
C ALA A 138 -26.22 -13.64 1.48
N VAL A 139 -24.96 -14.06 1.57
CA VAL A 139 -23.95 -13.79 0.55
C VAL A 139 -24.19 -14.73 -0.62
N ALA A 140 -24.53 -14.19 -1.78
CA ALA A 140 -24.77 -14.95 -3.00
C ALA A 140 -23.46 -15.28 -3.77
N GLY A 141 -22.39 -14.57 -3.48
CA GLY A 141 -21.09 -14.72 -4.14
C GLY A 141 -20.15 -13.58 -3.79
N THR A 142 -18.98 -13.57 -4.38
CA THR A 142 -17.99 -12.51 -4.20
C THR A 142 -17.48 -12.02 -5.55
N VAL A 143 -17.15 -10.73 -5.65
CA VAL A 143 -16.46 -10.12 -6.79
C VAL A 143 -15.08 -9.73 -6.35
N VAL A 144 -14.06 -10.12 -7.11
CA VAL A 144 -12.67 -9.68 -6.89
C VAL A 144 -12.52 -8.25 -7.38
N ILE A 145 -12.14 -7.35 -6.49
CA ILE A 145 -11.89 -5.93 -6.78
C ILE A 145 -10.42 -5.69 -7.09
N PHE A 146 -9.52 -6.27 -6.29
CA PHE A 146 -8.09 -6.30 -6.51
C PHE A 146 -7.59 -7.73 -6.33
N SER A 147 -6.63 -8.16 -7.16
CA SER A 147 -5.96 -9.45 -6.99
C SER A 147 -4.45 -9.29 -7.14
N GLY A 148 -3.69 -9.88 -6.20
CA GLY A 148 -2.23 -9.79 -6.17
C GLY A 148 -1.71 -8.36 -6.02
N TRP A 149 -2.46 -7.48 -5.36
CA TRP A 149 -2.17 -6.05 -5.27
C TRP A 149 -1.20 -5.76 -4.12
N PRO A 150 -0.06 -5.06 -4.38
CA PRO A 150 0.88 -4.73 -3.33
C PRO A 150 0.33 -3.64 -2.41
N ALA A 151 0.37 -3.88 -1.10
CA ALA A 151 -0.13 -2.98 -0.07
C ALA A 151 0.79 -2.95 1.15
N ALA A 152 0.71 -1.88 1.92
CA ALA A 152 1.33 -1.80 3.23
C ALA A 152 0.29 -2.11 4.31
N ILE A 153 0.52 -3.18 5.06
CA ILE A 153 -0.29 -3.55 6.23
C ILE A 153 0.51 -3.20 7.48
N VAL A 154 -0.05 -2.34 8.31
CA VAL A 154 0.45 -1.99 9.62
C VAL A 154 -0.56 -2.47 10.65
N GLN A 155 -0.10 -3.25 11.59
CA GLN A 155 -0.94 -3.62 12.72
C GLN A 155 -1.14 -2.36 13.57
N ALA A 156 -2.37 -1.91 13.70
CA ALA A 156 -2.68 -0.81 14.60
C ALA A 156 -2.50 -1.34 16.03
N GLU A 157 -1.66 -0.67 16.80
CA GLU A 157 -1.64 -0.89 18.23
C GLU A 157 -3.05 -0.64 18.74
N GLY A 158 -3.63 -1.65 19.38
CA GLY A 158 -4.99 -1.62 19.93
C GLY A 158 -5.14 -0.52 20.98
N ARG A 159 -5.32 0.72 20.54
CA ARG A 159 -5.82 1.83 21.35
C ARG A 159 -7.35 1.81 21.38
N GLY A 160 -7.91 0.66 21.60
CA GLY A 160 -9.31 0.48 21.95
C GLY A 160 -9.34 -0.21 23.29
N SER A 161 -8.90 0.46 24.33
CA SER A 161 -9.18 0.02 25.68
C SER A 161 -10.65 0.33 25.97
N ASP A 162 -11.55 -0.53 25.55
CA ASP A 162 -12.68 -0.78 26.40
C ASP A 162 -12.12 -1.52 27.62
N PRO A 163 -12.20 -0.94 28.82
CA PRO A 163 -11.71 -1.57 30.02
C PRO A 163 -12.70 -2.65 30.49
N THR A 164 -12.99 -3.62 29.65
CA THR A 164 -13.57 -4.86 30.08
C THR A 164 -12.42 -5.71 30.61
N ASN A 165 -12.19 -5.68 31.90
CA ASN A 165 -11.20 -6.49 32.61
C ASN A 165 -11.49 -8.00 32.51
N LEU A 166 -11.86 -8.50 31.35
CA LEU A 166 -12.06 -9.93 31.09
C LEU A 166 -10.78 -10.53 30.55
N PRO A 167 -10.21 -11.56 31.16
CA PRO A 167 -8.93 -12.18 30.76
C PRO A 167 -8.94 -12.83 29.36
N THR A 168 -10.06 -12.82 28.66
CA THR A 168 -10.27 -13.49 27.37
C THR A 168 -10.49 -12.53 26.20
N ASP A 169 -10.49 -11.21 26.41
CA ASP A 169 -10.62 -10.25 25.32
C ASP A 169 -9.27 -9.98 24.63
N ILE A 170 -8.82 -10.96 23.86
CA ILE A 170 -7.87 -10.66 22.78
C ILE A 170 -8.70 -9.96 21.70
N ALA A 171 -8.70 -8.63 21.73
CA ALA A 171 -9.34 -7.86 20.67
C ALA A 171 -8.74 -8.30 19.33
N PRO A 172 -9.57 -8.68 18.34
CA PRO A 172 -9.07 -9.07 17.02
C PRO A 172 -8.16 -7.97 16.48
N GLY A 173 -7.01 -8.36 15.92
CA GLY A 173 -6.02 -7.44 15.41
C GLY A 173 -6.65 -6.42 14.46
N SER A 174 -6.39 -5.14 14.67
CA SER A 174 -6.80 -4.08 13.77
C SER A 174 -5.65 -3.77 12.81
N TRP A 175 -5.95 -3.69 11.52
CA TRP A 175 -4.98 -3.36 10.48
C TRP A 175 -5.27 -1.97 9.92
N THR A 176 -4.20 -1.20 9.73
CA THR A 176 -4.21 -0.06 8.81
C THR A 176 -3.58 -0.52 7.50
N VAL A 177 -4.36 -0.47 6.42
CA VAL A 177 -3.89 -0.88 5.10
C VAL A 177 -3.79 0.35 4.21
N LEU A 178 -2.61 0.54 3.63
CA LEU A 178 -2.32 1.64 2.70
C LEU A 178 -2.07 1.05 1.32
N LEU A 179 -2.78 1.55 0.32
CA LEU A 179 -2.59 1.17 -1.08
C LEU A 179 -2.86 2.36 -2.00
N PRO A 180 -2.22 2.42 -3.19
CA PRO A 180 -2.46 3.51 -4.11
C PRO A 180 -3.89 3.45 -4.66
N ALA A 181 -4.45 4.62 -4.96
CA ALA A 181 -5.68 4.69 -5.73
C ALA A 181 -5.45 4.15 -7.15
N PHE A 182 -6.43 3.46 -7.70
CA PHE A 182 -6.37 2.93 -9.06
C PHE A 182 -7.67 3.24 -9.81
N GLY A 183 -7.57 4.07 -10.84
CA GLY A 183 -8.73 4.44 -11.67
C GLY A 183 -9.93 4.90 -10.84
N ASN A 184 -11.09 4.38 -11.19
CA ASN A 184 -12.36 4.65 -10.49
C ASN A 184 -12.75 3.56 -9.49
N VAL A 185 -11.82 2.68 -9.11
CA VAL A 185 -12.09 1.61 -8.15
C VAL A 185 -12.42 2.23 -6.79
N GLN A 186 -13.59 1.86 -6.26
CA GLN A 186 -14.08 2.32 -4.97
C GLN A 186 -14.07 1.15 -3.99
N LEU A 187 -13.32 1.30 -2.89
CA LEU A 187 -13.34 0.37 -1.77
C LEU A 187 -14.41 0.77 -0.76
N ARG A 188 -15.02 -0.20 -0.11
CA ARG A 188 -16.17 0.00 0.78
C ARG A 188 -16.00 -0.77 2.08
N THR A 189 -16.74 -0.35 3.08
CA THR A 189 -16.95 -1.15 4.28
C THR A 189 -17.54 -2.51 3.90
N ASN A 190 -17.17 -3.55 4.65
CA ASN A 190 -17.51 -4.95 4.42
C ASN A 190 -16.82 -5.62 3.21
N ASP A 191 -15.99 -4.93 2.43
CA ASP A 191 -15.07 -5.62 1.54
C ASP A 191 -14.09 -6.46 2.38
N GLN A 192 -13.71 -7.64 1.88
CA GLN A 192 -12.81 -8.56 2.56
C GLN A 192 -11.41 -8.47 1.97
N ILE A 193 -10.39 -8.43 2.81
CA ILE A 193 -8.98 -8.45 2.44
C ILE A 193 -8.42 -9.81 2.78
N HIS A 194 -7.79 -10.45 1.80
CA HIS A 194 -6.99 -11.65 1.98
C HIS A 194 -5.53 -11.30 1.68
N ASP A 195 -4.60 -11.61 2.57
CA ASP A 195 -3.19 -11.37 2.34
C ASP A 195 -2.45 -12.65 1.89
N ASP A 196 -1.23 -12.46 1.42
CA ASP A 196 -0.33 -13.53 0.97
C ASP A 196 0.18 -14.44 2.11
N ARG A 197 -0.18 -14.15 3.36
CA ARG A 197 0.10 -14.97 4.55
C ARG A 197 -1.09 -15.79 4.99
N GLY A 198 -2.20 -15.76 4.24
CA GLY A 198 -3.43 -16.49 4.55
C GLY A 198 -4.30 -15.84 5.62
N ARG A 199 -4.03 -14.58 6.01
CA ARG A 199 -4.86 -13.86 6.96
C ARG A 199 -6.02 -13.19 6.23
N THR A 200 -7.14 -13.10 6.89
CA THR A 200 -8.35 -12.46 6.36
C THR A 200 -8.83 -11.34 7.28
N ALA A 201 -9.24 -10.22 6.71
CA ALA A 201 -9.77 -9.09 7.45
C ALA A 201 -10.97 -8.46 6.73
N ILE A 202 -11.89 -7.85 7.48
CA ILE A 202 -13.01 -7.08 6.93
C ILE A 202 -12.70 -5.59 7.05
N ILE A 203 -12.94 -4.85 5.99
CA ILE A 203 -12.80 -3.39 5.97
C ILE A 203 -13.92 -2.78 6.85
N ALA A 204 -13.52 -2.15 7.95
CA ALA A 204 -14.40 -1.42 8.82
C ALA A 204 -14.57 0.05 8.40
N ALA A 205 -13.51 0.65 7.82
CA ALA A 205 -13.55 1.99 7.25
C ALA A 205 -12.63 2.07 6.03
N ALA A 206 -13.09 2.75 4.98
CA ALA A 206 -12.34 3.01 3.77
C ALA A 206 -12.35 4.51 3.49
N GLU A 207 -11.18 5.11 3.41
CA GLU A 207 -10.99 6.53 3.12
C GLU A 207 -10.06 6.68 1.92
N LEU A 208 -10.52 7.39 0.91
CA LEU A 208 -9.69 7.81 -0.20
C LEU A 208 -9.10 9.19 0.12
N THR A 209 -7.78 9.23 0.21
CA THR A 209 -7.01 10.46 0.45
C THR A 209 -6.24 10.84 -0.81
N ASP A 210 -5.59 12.00 -0.79
CA ASP A 210 -4.69 12.44 -1.86
C ASP A 210 -3.46 11.51 -2.03
N LEU A 211 -3.17 10.70 -1.01
CA LEU A 211 -2.03 9.74 -1.00
C LEU A 211 -2.43 8.33 -1.44
N GLY A 212 -3.73 8.09 -1.66
CA GLY A 212 -4.31 6.79 -1.95
C GLY A 212 -5.31 6.34 -0.89
N TRP A 213 -5.62 5.06 -0.88
CA TRP A 213 -6.55 4.47 0.07
C TRP A 213 -5.91 4.24 1.44
N ARG A 214 -6.60 4.66 2.48
CA ARG A 214 -6.36 4.31 3.88
C ARG A 214 -7.54 3.48 4.37
N LEU A 215 -7.30 2.21 4.65
CA LEU A 215 -8.33 1.30 5.13
C LEU A 215 -8.03 0.94 6.58
N ILE A 216 -9.10 0.85 7.37
CA ILE A 216 -9.07 0.22 8.70
C ILE A 216 -9.80 -1.11 8.55
N ALA A 217 -9.13 -2.21 8.85
CA ALA A 217 -9.70 -3.54 8.74
C ALA A 217 -9.55 -4.30 10.05
N ARG A 218 -10.50 -5.19 10.32
CA ARG A 218 -10.48 -6.07 11.48
C ARG A 218 -10.20 -7.50 11.03
N GLU A 219 -9.20 -8.11 11.64
CA GLU A 219 -8.85 -9.50 11.37
C GLU A 219 -9.98 -10.43 11.76
N ILE A 220 -10.27 -11.40 10.91
CA ILE A 220 -11.23 -12.46 11.18
C ILE A 220 -10.42 -13.66 11.64
N THR A 221 -10.61 -14.05 12.90
CA THR A 221 -10.09 -15.33 13.40
C THR A 221 -11.06 -16.44 12.95
N THR A 222 -10.60 -17.32 12.07
CA THR A 222 -11.31 -18.53 11.65
C THR A 222 -10.96 -19.68 12.58
#